data_c55d55e4df2d0ec5e8f9c39b29fbe97c
#
_entry.id   c55d55e4df2d0ec5e8f9c39b29fbe97c
#
_cell.length_a   1.000
_cell.length_b   1.000
_cell.length_c   1.000
_cell.angle_alpha   90.00
_cell.angle_beta   90.00
_cell.angle_gamma   90.00
#
_symmetry.space_group_name_H-M   'P 1'
#
loop_
_entity.id
_entity.type
_entity.pdbx_description
1 polymer ?
#
loop_
_entity_poly.entity_id
_entity_poly.type
_entity_poly.pdbx_seq_one_letter_code
_entity_poly.pdbx_strand_id
1 'polypeptide(L)'
;VNHMPWYDIVLLIAGPGAYFFYAVNAQNVVQMSARVMQNDLYMIIGLIGILALVELCRRCVGLPILCVAGVLLVYTFFNLGGSADFKMTLYQVIRTMFYTFNGIFGGPISVCAKFIVVFIIFGAFLERTGIAQFFINLANAVAGAAPGGPAKVAVISSALCGMVSGSSVGNTVTTGSVTIPMMKKTGYKPEFAGAVEAAASTGGQIMPPIMGAAAFLMAEFTGEPYGTIAMRAILPAVLYFTGIYIAVHLEAKKLGLKGIPREQLPRVRQLLPKIYLLAPLVLLVVMVSTNMYTMAFSAAIAIVAAVAVGLVNNVVEIASKSSNREDFLTFGKIIDALEGGAKGSITVAVACGVAGIISGCITVTGLASKLLSTIVSLSGGHMIIALALTMLCCIVLGMGVPTTANYCIMAATCAPILMDPSIGVTKMAAHFFVFYFGIVADITPPVALAAYAGSAIAKADPMKTGFNATKLAIAAFIVPYIFAFSPQMLFVDVTGAFQVVQICISALLGIFGVAAALNGFLYRPIPALLRVAMAVGGLGMICLLYTSPSPRD
;
A
#
# COMPACT_ATOMS: atom_id res chain seq x y z
N VAL A 1 -12.88 -30.75 2.80
CA VAL A 1 -14.35 -30.66 2.98
C VAL A 1 -14.95 -30.67 1.59
N ASN A 2 -15.53 -31.82 1.18
CA ASN A 2 -16.04 -32.02 -0.18
C ASN A 2 -17.55 -31.72 -0.33
N HIS A 3 -18.14 -30.96 0.58
CA HIS A 3 -19.55 -30.59 0.49
C HIS A 3 -19.69 -29.05 0.49
N MET A 4 -20.28 -28.53 -0.57
CA MET A 4 -20.71 -27.14 -0.67
C MET A 4 -21.99 -26.99 0.14
N PRO A 5 -22.04 -26.16 1.19
CA PRO A 5 -23.25 -25.91 1.96
C PRO A 5 -24.35 -25.32 1.07
N TRP A 6 -25.62 -25.64 1.35
CA TRP A 6 -26.75 -25.15 0.57
C TRP A 6 -26.83 -23.60 0.51
N TYR A 7 -26.46 -22.91 1.57
CA TYR A 7 -26.44 -21.46 1.61
C TYR A 7 -25.38 -20.85 0.66
N ASP A 8 -24.30 -21.56 0.39
CA ASP A 8 -23.30 -21.11 -0.60
C ASP A 8 -23.85 -21.16 -2.01
N ILE A 9 -24.72 -22.14 -2.32
CA ILE A 9 -25.41 -22.22 -3.62
C ILE A 9 -26.36 -21.02 -3.78
N VAL A 10 -27.10 -20.69 -2.72
CA VAL A 10 -28.00 -19.52 -2.72
C VAL A 10 -27.21 -18.24 -2.95
N LEU A 11 -26.10 -18.05 -2.26
CA LEU A 11 -25.24 -16.87 -2.42
C LEU A 11 -24.61 -16.79 -3.80
N LEU A 12 -24.20 -17.94 -4.37
CA LEU A 12 -23.63 -18.03 -5.72
C LEU A 12 -24.60 -17.60 -6.82
N ILE A 13 -25.90 -17.79 -6.60
CA ILE A 13 -26.94 -17.44 -7.57
C ILE A 13 -27.48 -16.02 -7.29
N ALA A 14 -27.86 -15.76 -6.04
CA ALA A 14 -28.54 -14.52 -5.66
C ALA A 14 -27.60 -13.31 -5.70
N GLY A 15 -26.32 -13.46 -5.28
CA GLY A 15 -25.33 -12.40 -5.32
C GLY A 15 -25.07 -11.89 -6.73
N PRO A 16 -24.48 -12.72 -7.62
CA PRO A 16 -24.27 -12.33 -9.02
C PRO A 16 -25.57 -11.91 -9.70
N GLY A 17 -26.71 -12.56 -9.40
CA GLY A 17 -28.03 -12.19 -9.92
C GLY A 17 -28.42 -10.76 -9.60
N ALA A 18 -28.19 -10.28 -8.37
CA ALA A 18 -28.47 -8.90 -7.99
C ALA A 18 -27.59 -7.88 -8.74
N TYR A 19 -26.31 -8.16 -8.89
CA TYR A 19 -25.39 -7.30 -9.66
C TYR A 19 -25.70 -7.31 -11.16
N PHE A 20 -26.03 -8.47 -11.72
CA PHE A 20 -26.40 -8.60 -13.13
C PHE A 20 -27.74 -7.89 -13.41
N PHE A 21 -28.72 -8.02 -12.50
CA PHE A 21 -29.97 -7.26 -12.58
C PHE A 21 -29.70 -5.75 -12.63
N TYR A 22 -28.82 -5.24 -11.77
CA TYR A 22 -28.44 -3.83 -11.80
C TYR A 22 -27.78 -3.45 -13.13
N ALA A 23 -26.86 -4.25 -13.63
CA ALA A 23 -26.16 -3.99 -14.89
C ALA A 23 -27.12 -3.86 -16.08
N VAL A 24 -28.11 -4.76 -16.16
CA VAL A 24 -29.13 -4.73 -17.24
C VAL A 24 -30.10 -3.54 -17.09
N ASN A 25 -30.44 -3.18 -15.86
CA ASN A 25 -31.42 -2.13 -15.56
C ASN A 25 -30.79 -0.78 -15.20
N ALA A 26 -29.48 -0.60 -15.36
CA ALA A 26 -28.76 0.58 -14.89
C ALA A 26 -29.35 1.90 -15.41
N GLN A 27 -29.71 1.97 -16.69
CA GLN A 27 -30.33 3.17 -17.28
C GLN A 27 -31.68 3.49 -16.64
N ASN A 28 -32.53 2.48 -16.45
CA ASN A 28 -33.84 2.65 -15.82
C ASN A 28 -33.70 3.10 -14.36
N VAL A 29 -32.74 2.53 -13.62
CA VAL A 29 -32.44 2.89 -12.22
C VAL A 29 -32.02 4.35 -12.11
N VAL A 30 -31.12 4.81 -12.99
CA VAL A 30 -30.68 6.21 -13.02
C VAL A 30 -31.85 7.15 -13.33
N GLN A 31 -32.71 6.80 -14.29
CA GLN A 31 -33.89 7.60 -14.63
C GLN A 31 -34.93 7.63 -13.50
N MET A 32 -35.15 6.51 -12.83
CA MET A 32 -36.08 6.43 -11.68
C MET A 32 -35.61 7.28 -10.49
N SER A 33 -34.32 7.45 -10.31
CA SER A 33 -33.73 8.22 -9.18
C SER A 33 -34.34 7.85 -7.82
N ALA A 34 -35.05 8.75 -7.15
CA ALA A 34 -35.70 8.48 -5.85
C ALA A 34 -36.87 7.51 -5.93
N ARG A 35 -37.54 7.40 -7.10
CA ARG A 35 -38.70 6.50 -7.28
C ARG A 35 -38.35 5.02 -7.17
N VAL A 36 -37.07 4.66 -7.26
CA VAL A 36 -36.59 3.27 -7.02
C VAL A 36 -37.07 2.75 -5.66
N MET A 37 -37.19 3.63 -4.64
CA MET A 37 -37.67 3.26 -3.30
C MET A 37 -39.16 2.89 -3.25
N GLN A 38 -39.94 3.21 -4.28
CA GLN A 38 -41.36 2.85 -4.35
C GLN A 38 -41.57 1.40 -4.81
N ASN A 39 -40.52 0.74 -5.28
CA ASN A 39 -40.58 -0.64 -5.77
C ASN A 39 -39.86 -1.58 -4.79
N ASP A 40 -40.64 -2.33 -4.03
CA ASP A 40 -40.13 -3.28 -3.02
C ASP A 40 -39.20 -4.34 -3.64
N LEU A 41 -39.42 -4.74 -4.91
CA LEU A 41 -38.55 -5.70 -5.59
C LEU A 41 -37.12 -5.17 -5.76
N TYR A 42 -36.96 -3.90 -6.18
CA TYR A 42 -35.65 -3.28 -6.28
C TYR A 42 -34.96 -3.21 -4.91
N MET A 43 -35.71 -2.89 -3.85
CA MET A 43 -35.15 -2.82 -2.50
C MET A 43 -34.69 -4.19 -2.01
N ILE A 44 -35.43 -5.26 -2.29
CA ILE A 44 -35.02 -6.63 -1.94
C ILE A 44 -33.76 -7.02 -2.72
N ILE A 45 -33.70 -6.74 -4.03
CA ILE A 45 -32.50 -7.03 -4.85
C ILE A 45 -31.28 -6.26 -4.35
N GLY A 46 -31.44 -4.96 -4.04
CA GLY A 46 -30.37 -4.15 -3.47
C GLY A 46 -29.85 -4.67 -2.14
N LEU A 47 -30.75 -5.10 -1.27
CA LEU A 47 -30.41 -5.72 0.01
C LEU A 47 -29.62 -7.02 -0.19
N ILE A 48 -30.06 -7.88 -1.11
CA ILE A 48 -29.35 -9.13 -1.46
C ILE A 48 -27.95 -8.79 -1.98
N GLY A 49 -27.79 -7.79 -2.84
CA GLY A 49 -26.49 -7.35 -3.35
C GLY A 49 -25.54 -6.85 -2.25
N ILE A 50 -26.06 -6.06 -1.30
CA ILE A 50 -25.27 -5.59 -0.14
C ILE A 50 -24.85 -6.77 0.74
N LEU A 51 -25.78 -7.67 1.09
CA LEU A 51 -25.48 -8.84 1.93
C LEU A 51 -24.51 -9.81 1.25
N ALA A 52 -24.62 -10.01 -0.05
CA ALA A 52 -23.67 -10.81 -0.82
C ALA A 52 -22.26 -10.20 -0.78
N LEU A 53 -22.12 -8.89 -0.91
CA LEU A 53 -20.83 -8.21 -0.79
C LEU A 53 -20.25 -8.33 0.63
N VAL A 54 -21.08 -8.18 1.65
CA VAL A 54 -20.66 -8.35 3.05
C VAL A 54 -20.13 -9.77 3.29
N GLU A 55 -20.81 -10.79 2.80
CA GLU A 55 -20.37 -12.19 2.95
C GLU A 55 -19.11 -12.47 2.15
N LEU A 56 -18.99 -11.96 0.92
CA LEU A 56 -17.75 -12.04 0.14
C LEU A 56 -16.58 -11.35 0.87
N CYS A 57 -16.83 -10.18 1.45
CA CYS A 57 -15.83 -9.45 2.21
C CYS A 57 -15.39 -10.24 3.45
N ARG A 58 -16.32 -10.84 4.17
CA ARG A 58 -16.01 -11.71 5.31
C ARG A 58 -15.06 -12.85 4.95
N ARG A 59 -15.24 -13.44 3.74
CA ARG A 59 -14.44 -14.58 3.26
C ARG A 59 -13.09 -14.16 2.66
N CYS A 60 -13.04 -13.06 1.91
CA CYS A 60 -11.85 -12.67 1.14
C CYS A 60 -10.96 -11.66 1.85
N VAL A 61 -11.54 -10.75 2.64
CA VAL A 61 -10.84 -9.62 3.27
C VAL A 61 -10.74 -9.79 4.78
N GLY A 62 -11.84 -10.22 5.42
CA GLY A 62 -11.92 -10.44 6.85
C GLY A 62 -12.87 -9.50 7.58
N LEU A 63 -12.92 -9.66 8.92
CA LEU A 63 -13.86 -8.96 9.78
C LEU A 63 -13.55 -7.47 10.03
N PRO A 64 -12.30 -6.99 10.11
CA PRO A 64 -12.02 -5.63 10.55
C PRO A 64 -12.73 -4.55 9.72
N ILE A 65 -12.65 -4.63 8.40
CA ILE A 65 -13.32 -3.67 7.50
C ILE A 65 -14.85 -3.75 7.62
N LEU A 66 -15.39 -4.94 7.86
CA LEU A 66 -16.83 -5.14 8.06
C LEU A 66 -17.32 -4.55 9.37
N CYS A 67 -16.52 -4.58 10.44
CA CYS A 67 -16.84 -3.91 11.69
C CYS A 67 -16.94 -2.40 11.46
N VAL A 68 -16.00 -1.80 10.75
CA VAL A 68 -16.04 -0.38 10.40
C VAL A 68 -17.27 -0.05 9.55
N ALA A 69 -17.52 -0.83 8.49
CA ALA A 69 -18.66 -0.64 7.62
C ALA A 69 -20.00 -0.81 8.39
N GLY A 70 -20.07 -1.82 9.26
CA GLY A 70 -21.26 -2.09 10.07
C GLY A 70 -21.57 -0.96 11.05
N VAL A 71 -20.58 -0.46 11.78
CA VAL A 71 -20.74 0.69 12.68
C VAL A 71 -21.21 1.93 11.90
N LEU A 72 -20.62 2.20 10.75
CA LEU A 72 -21.00 3.34 9.93
C LEU A 72 -22.39 3.18 9.30
N LEU A 73 -22.78 1.98 8.89
CA LEU A 73 -24.14 1.72 8.40
C LEU A 73 -25.18 1.95 9.50
N VAL A 74 -24.92 1.44 10.70
CA VAL A 74 -25.81 1.68 11.88
C VAL A 74 -25.87 3.18 12.19
N TYR A 75 -24.75 3.86 12.24
CA TYR A 75 -24.70 5.31 12.43
C TYR A 75 -25.50 6.06 11.35
N THR A 76 -25.34 5.68 10.08
CA THR A 76 -26.07 6.26 8.95
C THR A 76 -27.57 6.05 9.08
N PHE A 77 -27.99 4.84 9.46
CA PHE A 77 -29.39 4.50 9.67
C PHE A 77 -30.04 5.41 10.72
N PHE A 78 -29.42 5.58 11.89
CA PHE A 78 -29.96 6.45 12.94
C PHE A 78 -29.88 7.94 12.56
N ASN A 79 -28.85 8.36 11.85
CA ASN A 79 -28.69 9.75 11.39
C ASN A 79 -29.76 10.15 10.36
N LEU A 80 -30.22 9.20 9.53
CA LEU A 80 -31.27 9.43 8.52
C LEU A 80 -32.70 9.32 9.08
N GLY A 81 -32.87 9.12 10.40
CA GLY A 81 -34.18 9.09 11.04
C GLY A 81 -34.73 7.70 11.34
N GLY A 82 -33.87 6.68 11.47
CA GLY A 82 -34.26 5.29 11.70
C GLY A 82 -35.17 5.00 12.91
N SER A 83 -35.26 5.95 13.85
CA SER A 83 -36.18 5.88 14.98
C SER A 83 -37.60 6.33 14.64
N ALA A 84 -37.81 7.10 13.58
CA ALA A 84 -39.10 7.67 13.19
C ALA A 84 -39.83 6.82 12.15
N ASP A 85 -39.13 6.33 11.13
CA ASP A 85 -39.69 5.46 10.08
C ASP A 85 -38.63 4.44 9.63
N PHE A 86 -38.70 3.25 10.22
CA PHE A 86 -37.77 2.17 9.96
C PHE A 86 -37.72 1.74 8.47
N LYS A 87 -38.92 1.53 7.87
CA LYS A 87 -38.99 1.04 6.48
C LYS A 87 -38.42 2.04 5.50
N MET A 88 -38.81 3.30 5.61
CA MET A 88 -38.37 4.36 4.70
C MET A 88 -36.85 4.60 4.85
N THR A 89 -36.35 4.64 6.07
CA THR A 89 -34.92 4.82 6.33
C THR A 89 -34.10 3.65 5.81
N LEU A 90 -34.55 2.41 5.99
CA LEU A 90 -33.90 1.23 5.44
C LEU A 90 -33.83 1.30 3.91
N TYR A 91 -34.92 1.70 3.25
CA TYR A 91 -34.97 1.85 1.81
C TYR A 91 -34.04 2.96 1.32
N GLN A 92 -33.94 4.06 2.06
CA GLN A 92 -32.99 5.14 1.74
C GLN A 92 -31.54 4.67 1.86
N VAL A 93 -31.20 3.89 2.89
CA VAL A 93 -29.87 3.31 3.03
C VAL A 93 -29.56 2.34 1.88
N ILE A 94 -30.47 1.40 1.57
CA ILE A 94 -30.29 0.44 0.47
C ILE A 94 -30.11 1.18 -0.86
N ARG A 95 -30.99 2.17 -1.14
CA ARG A 95 -30.87 2.99 -2.35
C ARG A 95 -29.51 3.66 -2.44
N THR A 96 -29.07 4.32 -1.37
CA THR A 96 -27.82 5.05 -1.36
C THR A 96 -26.63 4.13 -1.55
N MET A 97 -26.62 2.97 -0.90
CA MET A 97 -25.48 2.05 -0.92
C MET A 97 -25.41 1.20 -2.18
N PHE A 98 -26.55 0.84 -2.79
CA PHE A 98 -26.57 -0.08 -3.93
C PHE A 98 -26.97 0.60 -5.26
N TYR A 99 -27.84 1.61 -5.25
CA TYR A 99 -28.39 2.19 -6.46
C TYR A 99 -27.84 3.59 -6.80
N THR A 100 -26.85 4.07 -6.09
CA THR A 100 -26.20 5.35 -6.39
C THR A 100 -24.68 5.21 -6.47
N PHE A 101 -24.04 6.20 -7.08
CA PHE A 101 -22.58 6.28 -7.14
C PHE A 101 -21.93 6.67 -5.80
N ASN A 102 -22.71 6.93 -4.77
CA ASN A 102 -22.21 7.18 -3.41
C ASN A 102 -22.05 5.90 -2.57
N GLY A 103 -22.28 4.72 -3.15
CA GLY A 103 -22.17 3.43 -2.48
C GLY A 103 -21.22 2.47 -3.18
N ILE A 104 -21.64 1.21 -3.32
CA ILE A 104 -20.83 0.12 -3.89
C ILE A 104 -20.27 0.49 -5.26
N PHE A 105 -21.09 1.11 -6.13
CA PHE A 105 -20.70 1.50 -7.49
C PHE A 105 -20.00 2.87 -7.55
N GLY A 106 -19.48 3.35 -6.45
CA GLY A 106 -18.75 4.61 -6.36
C GLY A 106 -17.35 4.58 -7.01
N GLY A 107 -16.60 5.66 -6.77
CA GLY A 107 -15.24 5.85 -7.30
C GLY A 107 -14.32 4.64 -7.12
N PRO A 108 -14.23 4.03 -5.92
CA PRO A 108 -13.30 2.93 -5.67
C PRO A 108 -13.48 1.74 -6.60
N ILE A 109 -14.72 1.27 -6.81
CA ILE A 109 -14.98 0.13 -7.70
C ILE A 109 -14.80 0.52 -9.18
N SER A 110 -15.11 1.77 -9.53
CA SER A 110 -14.88 2.29 -10.89
C SER A 110 -13.40 2.26 -11.26
N VAL A 111 -12.52 2.72 -10.37
CA VAL A 111 -11.06 2.68 -10.55
C VAL A 111 -10.55 1.23 -10.59
N CYS A 112 -11.10 0.37 -9.73
CA CYS A 112 -10.76 -1.05 -9.72
C CYS A 112 -11.04 -1.69 -11.09
N ALA A 113 -12.22 -1.47 -11.64
CA ALA A 113 -12.64 -2.01 -12.93
C ALA A 113 -11.85 -1.43 -14.12
N LYS A 114 -11.51 -0.13 -14.07
CA LYS A 114 -10.81 0.55 -15.17
C LYS A 114 -9.32 0.22 -15.23
N PHE A 115 -8.64 0.17 -14.08
CA PHE A 115 -7.18 0.15 -14.04
C PHE A 115 -6.61 -0.97 -13.17
N ILE A 116 -7.07 -1.12 -11.92
CA ILE A 116 -6.40 -1.94 -10.91
C ILE A 116 -6.32 -3.40 -11.33
N VAL A 117 -7.40 -3.95 -11.89
CA VAL A 117 -7.45 -5.36 -12.34
C VAL A 117 -6.35 -5.64 -13.37
N VAL A 118 -6.16 -4.76 -14.36
CA VAL A 118 -5.16 -4.95 -15.42
C VAL A 118 -3.75 -4.87 -14.85
N PHE A 119 -3.51 -3.96 -13.89
CA PHE A 119 -2.20 -3.86 -13.23
C PHE A 119 -1.88 -5.05 -12.31
N ILE A 120 -2.89 -5.62 -11.63
CA ILE A 120 -2.71 -6.85 -10.85
C ILE A 120 -2.35 -8.02 -11.76
N ILE A 121 -3.03 -8.13 -12.90
CA ILE A 121 -2.70 -9.14 -13.91
C ILE A 121 -1.27 -8.92 -14.43
N PHE A 122 -0.87 -7.69 -14.73
CA PHE A 122 0.50 -7.37 -15.13
C PHE A 122 1.53 -7.80 -14.09
N GLY A 123 1.30 -7.50 -12.81
CA GLY A 123 2.13 -7.95 -11.71
C GLY A 123 2.27 -9.48 -11.67
N ALA A 124 1.16 -10.21 -11.81
CA ALA A 124 1.15 -11.67 -11.85
C ALA A 124 1.96 -12.23 -13.04
N PHE A 125 1.93 -11.59 -14.20
CA PHE A 125 2.77 -11.97 -15.33
C PHE A 125 4.25 -11.73 -15.05
N LEU A 126 4.59 -10.57 -14.49
CA LEU A 126 5.99 -10.27 -14.13
C LEU A 126 6.56 -11.26 -13.12
N GLU A 127 5.79 -11.67 -12.12
CA GLU A 127 6.22 -12.70 -11.15
C GLU A 127 6.57 -14.04 -11.83
N ARG A 128 5.89 -14.39 -12.92
CA ARG A 128 6.13 -15.65 -13.65
C ARG A 128 7.24 -15.56 -14.70
N THR A 129 7.79 -14.37 -14.98
CA THR A 129 8.92 -14.19 -15.92
C THR A 129 10.29 -14.35 -15.28
N GLY A 130 10.39 -14.67 -13.99
CA GLY A 130 11.66 -14.80 -13.26
C GLY A 130 12.26 -13.47 -12.78
N ILE A 131 11.54 -12.36 -12.92
CA ILE A 131 12.00 -11.02 -12.50
C ILE A 131 12.29 -10.96 -10.99
N ALA A 132 11.51 -11.65 -10.15
CA ALA A 132 11.71 -11.68 -8.71
C ALA A 132 13.08 -12.30 -8.35
N GLN A 133 13.44 -13.44 -8.98
CA GLN A 133 14.74 -14.06 -8.79
C GLN A 133 15.88 -13.17 -9.32
N PHE A 134 15.68 -12.48 -10.43
CA PHE A 134 16.63 -11.49 -10.94
C PHE A 134 16.87 -10.36 -9.91
N PHE A 135 15.81 -9.83 -9.28
CA PHE A 135 15.92 -8.79 -8.26
C PHE A 135 16.64 -9.28 -7.00
N ILE A 136 16.36 -10.49 -6.53
CA ILE A 136 17.06 -11.10 -5.39
C ILE A 136 18.55 -11.28 -5.73
N ASN A 137 18.88 -11.76 -6.91
CA ASN A 137 20.26 -11.94 -7.36
C ASN A 137 20.99 -10.60 -7.50
N LEU A 138 20.32 -9.58 -8.02
CA LEU A 138 20.85 -8.23 -8.12
C LEU A 138 21.14 -7.63 -6.73
N ALA A 139 20.19 -7.77 -5.79
CA ALA A 139 20.37 -7.33 -4.42
C ALA A 139 21.54 -8.05 -3.72
N ASN A 140 21.68 -9.37 -3.95
CA ASN A 140 22.81 -10.16 -3.46
C ASN A 140 24.15 -9.67 -4.03
N ALA A 141 24.21 -9.37 -5.32
CA ALA A 141 25.42 -8.88 -5.98
C ALA A 141 25.86 -7.52 -5.44
N VAL A 142 24.90 -6.65 -5.09
CA VAL A 142 25.17 -5.27 -4.63
C VAL A 142 25.47 -5.21 -3.14
N ALA A 143 24.68 -5.88 -2.30
CA ALA A 143 24.70 -5.70 -0.86
C ALA A 143 25.11 -6.94 -0.06
N GLY A 144 25.16 -8.12 -0.66
CA GLY A 144 25.37 -9.40 0.04
C GLY A 144 26.71 -9.49 0.77
N ALA A 145 27.78 -8.90 0.25
CA ALA A 145 29.11 -8.90 0.88
C ALA A 145 29.27 -7.92 2.05
N ALA A 146 28.35 -6.96 2.18
CA ALA A 146 28.44 -5.96 3.26
C ALA A 146 28.11 -6.57 4.63
N PRO A 147 28.59 -5.99 5.76
CA PRO A 147 28.19 -6.43 7.09
C PRO A 147 26.67 -6.49 7.22
N GLY A 148 26.14 -7.63 7.66
CA GLY A 148 24.70 -7.88 7.70
C GLY A 148 24.06 -8.01 6.30
N GLY A 149 24.83 -8.45 5.29
CA GLY A 149 24.44 -8.59 3.90
C GLY A 149 23.02 -9.15 3.67
N PRO A 150 22.66 -10.31 4.24
CA PRO A 150 21.34 -10.90 4.04
C PRO A 150 20.16 -9.98 4.37
N ALA A 151 20.23 -9.20 5.43
CA ALA A 151 19.16 -8.28 5.77
C ALA A 151 19.12 -7.06 4.84
N LYS A 152 20.27 -6.59 4.36
CA LYS A 152 20.34 -5.54 3.33
C LYS A 152 19.82 -6.02 1.98
N VAL A 153 20.11 -7.28 1.64
CA VAL A 153 19.54 -7.94 0.45
C VAL A 153 18.02 -8.01 0.57
N ALA A 154 17.49 -8.38 1.74
CA ALA A 154 16.04 -8.38 1.97
C ALA A 154 15.44 -6.99 1.72
N VAL A 155 16.03 -5.92 2.25
CA VAL A 155 15.55 -4.54 2.04
C VAL A 155 15.52 -4.16 0.56
N ILE A 156 16.61 -4.42 -0.17
CA ILE A 156 16.72 -4.05 -1.59
C ILE A 156 15.81 -4.93 -2.46
N SER A 157 15.82 -6.25 -2.25
CA SER A 157 14.99 -7.16 -3.05
C SER A 157 13.50 -6.92 -2.81
N SER A 158 13.08 -6.66 -1.57
CA SER A 158 11.69 -6.34 -1.26
C SER A 158 11.27 -4.97 -1.79
N ALA A 159 12.17 -3.98 -1.86
CA ALA A 159 11.89 -2.73 -2.55
C ALA A 159 11.61 -2.97 -4.05
N LEU A 160 12.47 -3.75 -4.71
CA LEU A 160 12.36 -4.05 -6.14
C LEU A 160 11.17 -4.96 -6.48
N CYS A 161 10.91 -5.99 -5.66
CA CYS A 161 9.75 -6.86 -5.86
C CYS A 161 8.45 -6.16 -5.47
N GLY A 162 8.46 -5.38 -4.39
CA GLY A 162 7.31 -4.66 -3.87
C GLY A 162 6.78 -3.61 -4.83
N MET A 163 7.68 -2.92 -5.58
CA MET A 163 7.26 -1.96 -6.61
C MET A 163 6.47 -2.61 -7.76
N VAL A 164 6.53 -3.94 -7.89
CA VAL A 164 5.79 -4.72 -8.90
C VAL A 164 4.54 -5.33 -8.31
N SER A 165 4.63 -5.96 -7.13
CA SER A 165 3.52 -6.68 -6.49
C SER A 165 2.45 -5.75 -5.89
N GLY A 166 2.87 -4.60 -5.37
CA GLY A 166 1.99 -3.62 -4.73
C GLY A 166 1.26 -4.12 -3.48
N SER A 167 1.66 -5.25 -2.91
CA SER A 167 1.06 -5.86 -1.71
C SER A 167 2.12 -6.14 -0.65
N SER A 168 1.95 -5.57 0.55
CA SER A 168 2.86 -5.80 1.68
C SER A 168 2.94 -7.27 2.08
N VAL A 169 1.78 -7.90 2.27
CA VAL A 169 1.68 -9.30 2.68
C VAL A 169 2.16 -10.24 1.57
N GLY A 170 1.72 -10.01 0.32
CA GLY A 170 2.15 -10.80 -0.84
C GLY A 170 3.66 -10.75 -1.02
N ASN A 171 4.26 -9.56 -0.96
CA ASN A 171 5.70 -9.39 -1.08
C ASN A 171 6.46 -10.05 0.09
N THR A 172 5.96 -9.90 1.33
CA THR A 172 6.55 -10.57 2.52
C THR A 172 6.58 -12.09 2.36
N VAL A 173 5.55 -12.69 1.76
CA VAL A 173 5.51 -14.13 1.52
C VAL A 173 6.47 -14.53 0.41
N THR A 174 6.48 -13.81 -0.70
CA THR A 174 7.28 -14.14 -1.89
C THR A 174 8.77 -13.99 -1.61
N THR A 175 9.23 -12.80 -1.22
CA THR A 175 10.65 -12.53 -0.97
C THR A 175 11.10 -13.11 0.36
N GLY A 176 10.26 -13.08 1.39
CA GLY A 176 10.57 -13.56 2.73
C GLY A 176 10.77 -15.07 2.81
N SER A 177 10.16 -15.85 1.91
CA SER A 177 10.44 -17.28 1.82
C SER A 177 11.93 -17.59 1.58
N VAL A 178 12.65 -16.70 0.92
CA VAL A 178 14.09 -16.81 0.62
C VAL A 178 14.93 -16.01 1.61
N THR A 179 14.58 -14.76 1.87
CA THR A 179 15.40 -13.81 2.62
C THR A 179 15.38 -14.08 4.13
N ILE A 180 14.23 -14.46 4.71
CA ILE A 180 14.12 -14.76 6.15
C ILE A 180 15.00 -15.95 6.56
N PRO A 181 14.94 -17.12 5.88
CA PRO A 181 15.88 -18.21 6.17
C PRO A 181 17.35 -17.80 6.02
N MET A 182 17.69 -16.97 5.03
CA MET A 182 19.04 -16.47 4.79
C MET A 182 19.52 -15.58 5.94
N MET A 183 18.67 -14.68 6.45
CA MET A 183 18.96 -13.84 7.61
C MET A 183 19.17 -14.68 8.88
N LYS A 184 18.31 -15.68 9.12
CA LYS A 184 18.42 -16.58 10.28
C LYS A 184 19.72 -17.37 10.26
N LYS A 185 20.15 -17.89 9.10
CA LYS A 185 21.42 -18.62 8.95
C LYS A 185 22.65 -17.76 9.28
N THR A 186 22.56 -16.44 9.09
CA THR A 186 23.66 -15.50 9.40
C THR A 186 23.65 -14.98 10.83
N GLY A 187 22.69 -15.40 11.67
CA GLY A 187 22.67 -15.10 13.09
C GLY A 187 21.69 -14.00 13.52
N TYR A 188 20.82 -13.53 12.63
CA TYR A 188 19.72 -12.66 13.06
C TYR A 188 18.66 -13.43 13.85
N LYS A 189 18.07 -12.77 14.85
CA LYS A 189 16.93 -13.34 15.58
C LYS A 189 15.73 -13.52 14.65
N PRO A 190 14.95 -14.60 14.82
CA PRO A 190 13.79 -14.88 13.96
C PRO A 190 12.80 -13.71 13.91
N GLU A 191 12.49 -13.07 15.06
CA GLU A 191 11.56 -11.94 15.13
C GLU A 191 12.09 -10.72 14.37
N PHE A 192 13.40 -10.50 14.38
CA PHE A 192 14.03 -9.41 13.66
C PHE A 192 14.06 -9.69 12.15
N ALA A 193 14.36 -10.92 11.74
CA ALA A 193 14.36 -11.32 10.34
C ALA A 193 12.96 -11.16 9.70
N GLY A 194 11.91 -11.63 10.39
CA GLY A 194 10.52 -11.41 9.95
C GLY A 194 10.14 -9.93 9.89
N ALA A 195 10.63 -9.14 10.86
CA ALA A 195 10.37 -7.71 10.92
C ALA A 195 11.04 -6.91 9.80
N VAL A 196 12.29 -7.23 9.45
CA VAL A 196 12.99 -6.59 8.32
C VAL A 196 12.24 -6.80 7.02
N GLU A 197 11.83 -8.04 6.77
CA GLU A 197 11.09 -8.39 5.57
C GLU A 197 9.74 -7.70 5.51
N ALA A 198 8.98 -7.72 6.61
CA ALA A 198 7.67 -7.05 6.68
C ALA A 198 7.77 -5.53 6.47
N ALA A 199 8.74 -4.88 7.13
CA ALA A 199 8.97 -3.45 6.96
C ALA A 199 9.37 -3.11 5.52
N ALA A 200 10.31 -3.85 4.94
CA ALA A 200 10.75 -3.62 3.57
C ALA A 200 9.62 -3.87 2.55
N SER A 201 8.84 -4.94 2.73
CA SER A 201 7.70 -5.27 1.87
C SER A 201 6.59 -4.22 1.93
N THR A 202 6.33 -3.65 3.10
CA THR A 202 5.37 -2.55 3.27
C THR A 202 5.80 -1.31 2.49
N GLY A 203 7.10 -0.98 2.49
CA GLY A 203 7.65 0.10 1.68
C GLY A 203 7.51 -0.10 0.17
N GLY A 204 7.40 -1.33 -0.30
CA GLY A 204 7.15 -1.63 -1.71
C GLY A 204 5.89 -0.98 -2.26
N GLN A 205 4.88 -0.75 -1.42
CA GLN A 205 3.62 -0.11 -1.83
C GLN A 205 3.76 1.40 -2.12
N ILE A 206 4.81 2.04 -1.61
CA ILE A 206 5.13 3.45 -1.92
C ILE A 206 6.22 3.60 -2.96
N MET A 207 6.85 2.50 -3.37
CA MET A 207 7.95 2.54 -4.34
C MET A 207 7.43 2.54 -5.77
N PRO A 208 7.69 3.60 -6.56
CA PRO A 208 7.35 3.61 -7.98
C PRO A 208 8.05 2.47 -8.74
N PRO A 209 7.49 1.99 -9.86
CA PRO A 209 6.46 2.63 -10.68
C PRO A 209 5.02 2.19 -10.41
N ILE A 210 4.73 1.05 -9.75
CA ILE A 210 3.35 0.56 -9.64
C ILE A 210 2.70 1.01 -8.33
N MET A 211 3.44 1.08 -7.21
CA MET A 211 3.02 1.64 -5.92
C MET A 211 1.75 1.00 -5.33
N GLY A 212 1.32 -0.16 -5.83
CA GLY A 212 0.06 -0.77 -5.41
C GLY A 212 -1.20 -0.05 -5.90
N ALA A 213 -2.34 -0.70 -5.68
CA ALA A 213 -3.64 -0.26 -6.18
C ALA A 213 -4.10 1.10 -5.60
N ALA A 214 -3.66 1.47 -4.41
CA ALA A 214 -4.04 2.71 -3.74
C ALA A 214 -3.54 3.96 -4.47
N ALA A 215 -2.40 3.90 -5.17
CA ALA A 215 -1.88 5.03 -5.93
C ALA A 215 -2.74 5.40 -7.15
N PHE A 216 -3.42 4.43 -7.75
CA PHE A 216 -4.39 4.70 -8.81
C PHE A 216 -5.64 5.42 -8.29
N LEU A 217 -6.07 5.05 -7.08
CA LEU A 217 -7.14 5.78 -6.39
C LEU A 217 -6.70 7.19 -6.02
N MET A 218 -5.41 7.37 -5.65
CA MET A 218 -4.87 8.71 -5.38
C MET A 218 -4.95 9.59 -6.64
N ALA A 219 -4.68 9.06 -7.83
CA ALA A 219 -4.84 9.78 -9.07
C ALA A 219 -6.29 10.26 -9.30
N GLU A 220 -7.26 9.39 -9.02
CA GLU A 220 -8.70 9.73 -9.13
C GLU A 220 -9.12 10.79 -8.10
N PHE A 221 -8.77 10.62 -6.82
CA PHE A 221 -9.13 11.56 -5.76
C PHE A 221 -8.44 12.93 -5.89
N THR A 222 -7.21 12.93 -6.39
CA THR A 222 -6.46 14.18 -6.55
C THR A 222 -6.69 14.86 -7.89
N GLY A 223 -7.15 14.12 -8.91
CA GLY A 223 -7.22 14.59 -10.29
C GLY A 223 -5.85 14.80 -10.95
N GLU A 224 -4.76 14.31 -10.31
CA GLU A 224 -3.41 14.40 -10.84
C GLU A 224 -3.07 13.18 -11.71
N PRO A 225 -2.32 13.34 -12.81
CA PRO A 225 -1.86 12.21 -13.60
C PRO A 225 -1.03 11.24 -12.75
N TYR A 226 -1.24 9.93 -12.95
CA TYR A 226 -0.51 8.90 -12.20
C TYR A 226 1.01 9.04 -12.30
N GLY A 227 1.54 9.38 -13.47
CA GLY A 227 2.98 9.62 -13.66
C GLY A 227 3.53 10.72 -12.74
N THR A 228 2.76 11.79 -12.53
CA THR A 228 3.11 12.87 -11.59
C THR A 228 3.16 12.35 -10.15
N ILE A 229 2.18 11.54 -9.74
CA ILE A 229 2.16 10.94 -8.41
C ILE A 229 3.35 10.02 -8.21
N ALA A 230 3.64 9.17 -9.20
CA ALA A 230 4.78 8.26 -9.17
C ALA A 230 6.11 9.02 -9.03
N MET A 231 6.31 10.09 -9.80
CA MET A 231 7.51 10.93 -9.69
C MET A 231 7.64 11.56 -8.29
N ARG A 232 6.55 12.08 -7.75
CA ARG A 232 6.51 12.68 -6.40
C ARG A 232 6.77 11.67 -5.29
N ALA A 233 6.47 10.40 -5.50
CA ALA A 233 6.71 9.33 -4.53
C ALA A 233 8.17 8.87 -4.44
N ILE A 234 9.00 9.12 -5.45
CA ILE A 234 10.38 8.59 -5.52
C ILE A 234 11.19 8.97 -4.28
N LEU A 235 11.22 10.26 -3.97
CA LEU A 235 12.07 10.78 -2.92
C LEU A 235 11.65 10.32 -1.52
N PRO A 236 10.36 10.39 -1.13
CA PRO A 236 9.87 9.81 0.10
C PRO A 236 10.13 8.31 0.23
N ALA A 237 9.97 7.55 -0.86
CA ALA A 237 10.24 6.11 -0.87
C ALA A 237 11.73 5.80 -0.66
N VAL A 238 12.62 6.52 -1.33
CA VAL A 238 14.08 6.37 -1.14
C VAL A 238 14.47 6.65 0.31
N LEU A 239 13.93 7.69 0.92
CA LEU A 239 14.18 8.02 2.33
C LEU A 239 13.67 6.91 3.28
N TYR A 240 12.50 6.36 3.00
CA TYR A 240 11.95 5.24 3.74
C TYR A 240 12.90 4.03 3.74
N PHE A 241 13.28 3.56 2.55
CA PHE A 241 14.18 2.41 2.41
C PHE A 241 15.58 2.67 2.97
N THR A 242 16.07 3.89 2.83
CA THR A 242 17.36 4.30 3.44
C THR A 242 17.28 4.23 4.96
N GLY A 243 16.16 4.62 5.57
CA GLY A 243 15.95 4.49 7.02
C GLY A 243 16.00 3.04 7.51
N ILE A 244 15.32 2.12 6.80
CA ILE A 244 15.39 0.68 7.12
C ILE A 244 16.81 0.15 6.91
N TYR A 245 17.47 0.53 5.83
CA TYR A 245 18.84 0.11 5.51
C TYR A 245 19.83 0.54 6.60
N ILE A 246 19.71 1.77 7.11
CA ILE A 246 20.50 2.29 8.24
C ILE A 246 20.24 1.46 9.51
N ALA A 247 18.96 1.25 9.85
CA ALA A 247 18.59 0.49 11.05
C ALA A 247 19.13 -0.95 11.02
N VAL A 248 19.02 -1.62 9.88
CA VAL A 248 19.56 -2.97 9.65
C VAL A 248 21.09 -2.97 9.72
N HIS A 249 21.76 -1.95 9.17
CA HIS A 249 23.22 -1.83 9.24
C HIS A 249 23.71 -1.67 10.68
N LEU A 250 23.05 -0.82 11.46
CA LEU A 250 23.40 -0.62 12.87
C LEU A 250 23.20 -1.88 13.70
N GLU A 251 22.10 -2.61 13.48
CA GLU A 251 21.87 -3.89 14.18
C GLU A 251 22.92 -4.95 13.79
N ALA A 252 23.28 -5.02 12.50
CA ALA A 252 24.34 -5.92 12.03
C ALA A 252 25.69 -5.62 12.70
N LYS A 253 26.05 -4.33 12.81
CA LYS A 253 27.28 -3.89 13.51
C LYS A 253 27.23 -4.21 14.98
N LYS A 254 26.10 -3.99 15.64
CA LYS A 254 25.86 -4.31 17.04
C LYS A 254 26.02 -5.80 17.34
N LEU A 255 25.56 -6.66 16.44
CA LEU A 255 25.66 -8.11 16.55
C LEU A 255 27.00 -8.68 16.01
N GLY A 256 27.85 -7.85 15.40
CA GLY A 256 29.12 -8.29 14.81
C GLY A 256 28.96 -9.21 13.60
N LEU A 257 27.81 -9.11 12.87
CA LEU A 257 27.50 -9.98 11.74
C LEU A 257 28.34 -9.63 10.52
N LYS A 258 28.90 -10.67 9.89
CA LYS A 258 29.64 -10.57 8.63
C LYS A 258 28.67 -10.65 7.43
N GLY A 259 29.16 -10.22 6.26
CA GLY A 259 28.48 -10.45 4.98
C GLY A 259 28.66 -11.87 4.46
N ILE A 260 27.98 -12.19 3.36
CA ILE A 260 28.17 -13.43 2.63
C ILE A 260 29.53 -13.38 1.91
N PRO A 261 30.33 -14.46 1.91
CA PRO A 261 31.57 -14.51 1.15
C PRO A 261 31.35 -14.17 -0.34
N ARG A 262 32.26 -13.37 -0.89
CA ARG A 262 32.11 -12.90 -2.31
C ARG A 262 32.07 -14.05 -3.32
N GLU A 263 32.65 -15.20 -2.97
CA GLU A 263 32.68 -16.40 -3.82
C GLU A 263 31.29 -17.03 -4.01
N GLN A 264 30.40 -16.84 -3.02
CA GLN A 264 29.02 -17.34 -3.04
C GLN A 264 28.01 -16.35 -3.63
N LEU A 265 28.48 -15.16 -3.98
CA LEU A 265 27.62 -14.11 -4.50
C LEU A 265 27.64 -14.04 -6.03
N PRO A 266 26.48 -13.81 -6.68
CA PRO A 266 26.45 -13.58 -8.11
C PRO A 266 27.20 -12.29 -8.44
N ARG A 267 27.92 -12.27 -9.58
CA ARG A 267 28.60 -11.07 -10.06
C ARG A 267 27.62 -10.23 -10.88
N VAL A 268 27.62 -8.93 -10.69
CA VAL A 268 26.76 -7.99 -11.46
C VAL A 268 26.92 -8.22 -12.98
N ARG A 269 28.14 -8.44 -13.45
CA ARG A 269 28.43 -8.70 -14.87
C ARG A 269 27.71 -9.93 -15.42
N GLN A 270 27.41 -10.92 -14.57
CA GLN A 270 26.69 -12.13 -14.98
C GLN A 270 25.17 -11.90 -15.06
N LEU A 271 24.67 -10.83 -14.42
CA LEU A 271 23.25 -10.46 -14.43
C LEU A 271 22.91 -9.49 -15.58
N LEU A 272 23.91 -8.75 -16.09
CA LEU A 272 23.72 -7.79 -17.20
C LEU A 272 23.02 -8.41 -18.43
N PRO A 273 23.36 -9.64 -18.87
CA PRO A 273 22.65 -10.24 -20.00
C PRO A 273 21.14 -10.46 -19.76
N LYS A 274 20.71 -10.53 -18.49
CA LYS A 274 19.29 -10.70 -18.11
C LYS A 274 18.54 -9.39 -17.87
N ILE A 275 19.16 -8.24 -18.12
CA ILE A 275 18.54 -6.91 -17.89
C ILE A 275 17.29 -6.68 -18.74
N TYR A 276 17.15 -7.42 -19.87
CA TYR A 276 15.94 -7.39 -20.70
C TYR A 276 14.68 -7.81 -19.97
N LEU A 277 14.78 -8.55 -18.85
CA LEU A 277 13.64 -8.88 -17.98
C LEU A 277 12.97 -7.62 -17.42
N LEU A 278 13.66 -6.50 -17.35
CA LEU A 278 13.11 -5.22 -16.94
C LEU A 278 12.34 -4.49 -18.06
N ALA A 279 12.45 -4.94 -19.31
CA ALA A 279 11.87 -4.24 -20.46
C ALA A 279 10.36 -4.00 -20.34
N PRO A 280 9.51 -4.95 -19.86
CA PRO A 280 8.08 -4.68 -19.69
C PRO A 280 7.80 -3.59 -18.65
N LEU A 281 8.61 -3.54 -17.59
CA LEU A 281 8.49 -2.53 -16.53
C LEU A 281 8.90 -1.15 -17.04
N VAL A 282 10.04 -1.07 -17.75
CA VAL A 282 10.52 0.19 -18.36
C VAL A 282 9.52 0.70 -19.39
N LEU A 283 8.99 -0.20 -20.24
CA LEU A 283 7.95 0.14 -21.21
C LEU A 283 6.72 0.73 -20.54
N LEU A 284 6.23 0.10 -19.47
CA LEU A 284 5.10 0.61 -18.69
C LEU A 284 5.38 2.03 -18.16
N VAL A 285 6.56 2.22 -17.53
CA VAL A 285 6.95 3.53 -16.98
C VAL A 285 6.97 4.60 -18.06
N VAL A 286 7.57 4.32 -19.22
CA VAL A 286 7.63 5.27 -20.33
C VAL A 286 6.23 5.61 -20.83
N MET A 287 5.38 4.60 -21.07
CA MET A 287 4.03 4.82 -21.59
C MET A 287 3.14 5.61 -20.62
N VAL A 288 3.23 5.32 -19.32
CA VAL A 288 2.44 6.02 -18.30
C VAL A 288 2.97 7.45 -18.08
N SER A 289 4.29 7.65 -18.10
CA SER A 289 4.90 8.97 -17.87
C SER A 289 4.69 9.94 -19.04
N THR A 290 4.62 9.42 -20.28
CA THR A 290 4.37 10.25 -21.46
C THR A 290 2.91 10.66 -21.63
N ASN A 291 1.99 10.06 -20.87
CA ASN A 291 0.53 10.27 -20.97
C ASN A 291 -0.04 10.13 -22.41
N MET A 292 0.67 9.41 -23.29
CA MET A 292 0.23 9.22 -24.69
C MET A 292 -0.97 8.26 -24.78
N TYR A 293 -1.09 7.35 -23.83
CA TYR A 293 -2.12 6.32 -23.80
C TYR A 293 -2.79 6.26 -22.43
N THR A 294 -3.99 5.64 -22.41
CA THR A 294 -4.66 5.38 -21.13
C THR A 294 -3.85 4.41 -20.28
N MET A 295 -3.96 4.51 -18.97
CA MET A 295 -3.27 3.61 -18.04
C MET A 295 -3.59 2.13 -18.30
N ALA A 296 -4.86 1.80 -18.57
CA ALA A 296 -5.27 0.43 -18.87
C ALA A 296 -4.62 -0.11 -20.15
N PHE A 297 -4.54 0.71 -21.21
CA PHE A 297 -3.89 0.33 -22.45
C PHE A 297 -2.38 0.15 -22.28
N SER A 298 -1.73 1.04 -21.54
CA SER A 298 -0.31 0.92 -21.20
C SER A 298 0.01 -0.38 -20.45
N ALA A 299 -0.84 -0.74 -19.47
CA ALA A 299 -0.69 -1.99 -18.73
C ALA A 299 -0.95 -3.22 -19.63
N ALA A 300 -1.94 -3.17 -20.53
CA ALA A 300 -2.21 -4.27 -21.47
C ALA A 300 -1.02 -4.51 -22.42
N ILE A 301 -0.42 -3.45 -22.96
CA ILE A 301 0.81 -3.57 -23.78
C ILE A 301 1.98 -4.11 -22.95
N ALA A 302 2.12 -3.69 -21.71
CA ALA A 302 3.16 -4.19 -20.82
C ALA A 302 2.98 -5.69 -20.50
N ILE A 303 1.73 -6.21 -20.41
CA ILE A 303 1.46 -7.65 -20.29
C ILE A 303 1.96 -8.39 -21.54
N VAL A 304 1.62 -7.89 -22.73
CA VAL A 304 2.09 -8.50 -23.99
C VAL A 304 3.62 -8.50 -24.04
N ALA A 305 4.26 -7.39 -23.64
CA ALA A 305 5.71 -7.31 -23.55
C ALA A 305 6.29 -8.30 -22.53
N ALA A 306 5.63 -8.51 -21.37
CA ALA A 306 6.06 -9.48 -20.37
C ALA A 306 6.01 -10.92 -20.93
N VAL A 307 4.97 -11.27 -21.67
CA VAL A 307 4.87 -12.56 -22.35
C VAL A 307 5.99 -12.70 -23.40
N ALA A 308 6.20 -11.69 -24.23
CA ALA A 308 7.25 -11.70 -25.25
C ALA A 308 8.64 -11.88 -24.62
N VAL A 309 8.94 -11.13 -23.56
CA VAL A 309 10.21 -11.23 -22.82
C VAL A 309 10.37 -12.60 -22.15
N GLY A 310 9.29 -13.16 -21.60
CA GLY A 310 9.31 -14.51 -21.03
C GLY A 310 9.63 -15.58 -22.09
N LEU A 311 9.07 -15.46 -23.29
CA LEU A 311 9.39 -16.36 -24.41
C LEU A 311 10.85 -16.19 -24.89
N VAL A 312 11.35 -14.96 -24.96
CA VAL A 312 12.76 -14.68 -25.24
C VAL A 312 13.67 -15.31 -24.18
N ASN A 313 13.29 -15.17 -22.90
CA ASN A 313 14.02 -15.81 -21.80
C ASN A 313 14.12 -17.33 -21.97
N ASN A 314 13.04 -17.99 -22.39
CA ASN A 314 13.06 -19.43 -22.67
C ASN A 314 14.11 -19.79 -23.73
N VAL A 315 14.17 -19.01 -24.83
CA VAL A 315 15.15 -19.25 -25.91
C VAL A 315 16.59 -19.02 -25.40
N VAL A 316 16.82 -17.98 -24.62
CA VAL A 316 18.14 -17.68 -24.05
C VAL A 316 18.60 -18.78 -23.08
N GLU A 317 17.72 -19.26 -22.21
CA GLU A 317 18.04 -20.36 -21.26
C GLU A 317 18.31 -21.68 -21.98
N ILE A 318 17.58 -21.99 -23.04
CA ILE A 318 17.85 -23.18 -23.90
C ILE A 318 19.22 -23.04 -24.57
N ALA A 319 19.53 -21.85 -25.13
CA ALA A 319 20.81 -21.61 -25.81
C ALA A 319 22.01 -21.66 -24.85
N SER A 320 21.82 -21.21 -23.61
CA SER A 320 22.86 -21.21 -22.58
C SER A 320 23.08 -22.55 -21.89
N LYS A 321 22.33 -23.60 -22.29
CA LYS A 321 22.34 -24.93 -21.65
C LYS A 321 22.14 -24.90 -20.14
N SER A 322 21.45 -23.87 -19.64
CA SER A 322 21.08 -23.76 -18.24
C SER A 322 20.10 -24.87 -17.86
N SER A 323 20.38 -25.58 -16.76
CA SER A 323 19.54 -26.69 -16.28
C SER A 323 18.25 -26.22 -15.58
N ASN A 324 18.05 -24.92 -15.45
CA ASN A 324 16.95 -24.35 -14.66
C ASN A 324 15.69 -24.16 -15.52
N ARG A 325 14.97 -25.26 -15.75
CA ARG A 325 13.68 -25.24 -16.47
C ARG A 325 12.53 -24.64 -15.66
N GLU A 326 12.75 -24.35 -14.37
CA GLU A 326 11.72 -23.79 -13.49
C GLU A 326 11.32 -22.34 -13.89
N ASP A 327 12.21 -21.59 -14.55
CA ASP A 327 11.96 -20.22 -14.99
C ASP A 327 11.31 -20.12 -16.39
N PHE A 328 11.05 -21.24 -17.07
CA PHE A 328 10.47 -21.22 -18.41
C PHE A 328 9.00 -20.78 -18.38
N LEU A 329 8.67 -19.76 -19.18
CA LEU A 329 7.28 -19.36 -19.41
C LEU A 329 6.61 -20.38 -20.35
N THR A 330 5.83 -21.27 -19.76
CA THR A 330 5.01 -22.25 -20.48
C THR A 330 3.58 -21.75 -20.65
N PHE A 331 2.81 -22.34 -21.55
CA PHE A 331 1.38 -22.01 -21.69
C PHE A 331 0.61 -22.20 -20.37
N GLY A 332 0.94 -23.25 -19.60
CA GLY A 332 0.38 -23.43 -18.26
C GLY A 332 0.68 -22.26 -17.34
N LYS A 333 1.92 -21.74 -17.33
CA LYS A 333 2.27 -20.55 -16.51
C LYS A 333 1.58 -19.26 -16.97
N ILE A 334 1.24 -19.13 -18.24
CA ILE A 334 0.42 -18.00 -18.74
C ILE A 334 -1.00 -18.11 -18.14
N ILE A 335 -1.58 -19.29 -18.15
CA ILE A 335 -2.90 -19.52 -17.51
C ILE A 335 -2.80 -19.28 -16.00
N ASP A 336 -1.76 -19.79 -15.34
CA ASP A 336 -1.52 -19.58 -13.91
C ASP A 336 -1.34 -18.10 -13.57
N ALA A 337 -0.71 -17.29 -14.46
CA ALA A 337 -0.57 -15.86 -14.28
C ALA A 337 -1.94 -15.14 -14.39
N LEU A 338 -2.76 -15.51 -15.37
CA LEU A 338 -4.13 -15.01 -15.52
C LEU A 338 -4.99 -15.38 -14.31
N GLU A 339 -4.92 -16.65 -13.88
CA GLU A 339 -5.63 -17.14 -12.69
C GLU A 339 -5.17 -16.40 -11.43
N GLY A 340 -3.85 -16.25 -11.23
CA GLY A 340 -3.27 -15.53 -10.11
C GLY A 340 -3.70 -14.06 -10.09
N GLY A 341 -3.67 -13.39 -11.25
CA GLY A 341 -4.14 -12.02 -11.42
C GLY A 341 -5.64 -11.88 -11.14
N ALA A 342 -6.46 -12.79 -11.66
CA ALA A 342 -7.89 -12.81 -11.40
C ALA A 342 -8.21 -13.01 -9.91
N LYS A 343 -7.57 -13.98 -9.25
CA LYS A 343 -7.72 -14.24 -7.81
C LYS A 343 -7.27 -13.04 -6.97
N GLY A 344 -6.16 -12.41 -7.31
CA GLY A 344 -5.68 -11.18 -6.65
C GLY A 344 -6.66 -10.02 -6.79
N SER A 345 -7.32 -9.90 -7.94
CA SER A 345 -8.31 -8.86 -8.22
C SER A 345 -9.59 -9.02 -7.40
N ILE A 346 -10.00 -10.23 -7.05
CA ILE A 346 -11.23 -10.49 -6.26
C ILE A 346 -11.16 -9.75 -4.93
N THR A 347 -10.08 -9.95 -4.18
CA THR A 347 -9.91 -9.34 -2.86
C THR A 347 -9.95 -7.82 -2.95
N VAL A 348 -9.32 -7.24 -3.96
CA VAL A 348 -9.28 -5.78 -4.15
C VAL A 348 -10.64 -5.25 -4.57
N ALA A 349 -11.34 -5.90 -5.49
CA ALA A 349 -12.68 -5.50 -5.92
C ALA A 349 -13.69 -5.52 -4.78
N VAL A 350 -13.68 -6.58 -3.98
CA VAL A 350 -14.55 -6.72 -2.79
C VAL A 350 -14.23 -5.61 -1.77
N ALA A 351 -12.95 -5.36 -1.51
CA ALA A 351 -12.51 -4.30 -0.61
C ALA A 351 -12.93 -2.91 -1.12
N CYS A 352 -12.81 -2.64 -2.43
CA CYS A 352 -13.27 -1.39 -3.05
C CYS A 352 -14.79 -1.22 -2.96
N GLY A 353 -15.56 -2.29 -3.12
CA GLY A 353 -17.02 -2.25 -2.95
C GLY A 353 -17.44 -1.86 -1.53
N VAL A 354 -16.81 -2.47 -0.51
CA VAL A 354 -17.07 -2.12 0.91
C VAL A 354 -16.55 -0.71 1.24
N ALA A 355 -15.40 -0.32 0.70
CA ALA A 355 -14.89 1.06 0.85
C ALA A 355 -15.87 2.08 0.24
N GLY A 356 -16.54 1.73 -0.86
CA GLY A 356 -17.63 2.52 -1.43
C GLY A 356 -18.80 2.70 -0.47
N ILE A 357 -19.22 1.64 0.24
CA ILE A 357 -20.25 1.73 1.30
C ILE A 357 -19.80 2.68 2.41
N ILE A 358 -18.56 2.54 2.90
CA ILE A 358 -18.00 3.37 3.97
C ILE A 358 -17.98 4.84 3.53
N SER A 359 -17.45 5.12 2.33
CA SER A 359 -17.42 6.47 1.75
C SER A 359 -18.84 7.05 1.60
N GLY A 360 -19.80 6.24 1.19
CA GLY A 360 -21.20 6.62 1.10
C GLY A 360 -21.81 7.01 2.44
N CYS A 361 -21.56 6.20 3.47
CA CYS A 361 -21.99 6.53 4.84
C CYS A 361 -21.42 7.86 5.32
N ILE A 362 -20.12 8.10 5.09
CA ILE A 362 -19.43 9.33 5.48
C ILE A 362 -20.02 10.54 4.76
N THR A 363 -20.25 10.41 3.46
CA THR A 363 -20.78 11.49 2.62
C THR A 363 -22.21 11.87 3.02
N VAL A 364 -23.10 10.87 3.18
CA VAL A 364 -24.52 11.10 3.47
C VAL A 364 -24.75 11.64 4.88
N THR A 365 -23.92 11.23 5.85
CA THR A 365 -24.05 11.70 7.25
C THR A 365 -23.29 13.00 7.53
N GLY A 366 -22.48 13.47 6.60
CA GLY A 366 -21.59 14.62 6.81
C GLY A 366 -20.52 14.35 7.88
N LEU A 367 -20.18 13.08 8.13
CA LEU A 367 -19.23 12.68 9.19
C LEU A 367 -17.84 13.29 8.95
N ALA A 368 -17.42 13.43 7.68
CA ALA A 368 -16.14 14.07 7.34
C ALA A 368 -16.07 15.51 7.88
N SER A 369 -17.13 16.30 7.71
CA SER A 369 -17.19 17.67 8.20
C SER A 369 -17.20 17.75 9.73
N LYS A 370 -17.86 16.79 10.40
CA LYS A 370 -17.86 16.70 11.87
C LYS A 370 -16.47 16.34 12.41
N LEU A 371 -15.78 15.40 11.78
CA LEU A 371 -14.40 15.04 12.13
C LEU A 371 -13.44 16.21 11.89
N LEU A 372 -13.59 16.90 10.76
CA LEU A 372 -12.83 18.10 10.43
C LEU A 372 -12.97 19.14 11.53
N SER A 373 -14.20 19.55 11.86
CA SER A 373 -14.43 20.58 12.88
C SER A 373 -13.89 20.17 14.25
N THR A 374 -14.00 18.90 14.62
CA THR A 374 -13.48 18.38 15.89
C THR A 374 -11.96 18.42 15.93
N ILE A 375 -11.28 17.96 14.89
CA ILE A 375 -9.80 17.93 14.84
C ILE A 375 -9.24 19.35 14.76
N VAL A 376 -9.83 20.23 13.96
CA VAL A 376 -9.44 21.65 13.89
C VAL A 376 -9.61 22.32 15.25
N SER A 377 -10.72 22.10 15.93
CA SER A 377 -10.95 22.62 17.28
C SER A 377 -9.94 22.07 18.31
N LEU A 378 -9.69 20.76 18.32
CA LEU A 378 -8.74 20.14 19.24
C LEU A 378 -7.28 20.55 18.94
N SER A 379 -6.94 20.80 17.68
CA SER A 379 -5.60 21.21 17.29
C SER A 379 -5.32 22.69 17.64
N GLY A 380 -6.34 23.49 17.90
CA GLY A 380 -6.19 24.92 18.13
C GLY A 380 -5.53 25.67 16.96
N GLY A 381 -5.63 25.13 15.73
CA GLY A 381 -4.95 25.65 14.54
C GLY A 381 -3.47 25.26 14.43
N HIS A 382 -2.93 24.46 15.35
CA HIS A 382 -1.53 24.00 15.26
C HIS A 382 -1.40 22.80 14.32
N MET A 383 -0.73 22.98 13.20
CA MET A 383 -0.51 21.96 12.17
C MET A 383 0.05 20.64 12.72
N ILE A 384 1.05 20.69 13.62
CA ILE A 384 1.68 19.49 14.18
C ILE A 384 0.69 18.64 14.99
N ILE A 385 -0.23 19.28 15.72
CA ILE A 385 -1.26 18.58 16.52
C ILE A 385 -2.29 17.95 15.57
N ALA A 386 -2.71 18.69 14.54
CA ALA A 386 -3.64 18.16 13.53
C ALA A 386 -3.04 16.96 12.80
N LEU A 387 -1.76 17.02 12.40
CA LEU A 387 -1.04 15.91 11.79
C LEU A 387 -0.96 14.71 12.75
N ALA A 388 -0.67 14.92 14.04
CA ALA A 388 -0.58 13.83 15.01
C ALA A 388 -1.94 13.16 15.26
N LEU A 389 -3.02 13.93 15.39
CA LEU A 389 -4.38 13.40 15.52
C LEU A 389 -4.81 12.65 14.26
N THR A 390 -4.53 13.19 13.08
CA THR A 390 -4.82 12.53 11.80
C THR A 390 -4.02 11.24 11.64
N MET A 391 -2.74 11.21 12.03
CA MET A 391 -1.91 10.01 12.06
C MET A 391 -2.56 8.91 12.91
N LEU A 392 -2.98 9.24 14.14
CA LEU A 392 -3.65 8.28 15.03
C LEU A 392 -4.95 7.76 14.41
N CYS A 393 -5.77 8.64 13.84
CA CYS A 393 -6.98 8.24 13.11
C CYS A 393 -6.66 7.27 11.97
N CYS A 394 -5.64 7.58 11.16
CA CYS A 394 -5.23 6.74 10.04
C CYS A 394 -4.76 5.36 10.50
N ILE A 395 -3.95 5.28 11.55
CA ILE A 395 -3.47 3.99 12.08
C ILE A 395 -4.65 3.17 12.59
N VAL A 396 -5.56 3.77 13.36
CA VAL A 396 -6.72 3.06 13.93
C VAL A 396 -7.67 2.57 12.83
N LEU A 397 -8.01 3.44 11.86
CA LEU A 397 -8.89 3.09 10.75
C LEU A 397 -8.26 2.07 9.80
N GLY A 398 -6.92 2.06 9.73
CA GLY A 398 -6.17 1.17 8.86
C GLY A 398 -5.96 -0.25 9.38
N MET A 399 -6.23 -0.49 10.65
CA MET A 399 -5.98 -1.80 11.27
C MET A 399 -6.79 -2.92 10.61
N GLY A 400 -6.08 -3.87 9.97
CA GLY A 400 -6.69 -5.06 9.37
C GLY A 400 -7.54 -4.80 8.12
N VAL A 401 -7.36 -3.65 7.49
CA VAL A 401 -8.03 -3.26 6.25
C VAL A 401 -7.00 -3.31 5.11
N PRO A 402 -7.32 -3.94 3.96
CA PRO A 402 -6.42 -3.91 2.80
C PRO A 402 -6.09 -2.49 2.38
N THR A 403 -4.85 -2.25 1.97
CA THR A 403 -4.28 -0.92 1.69
C THR A 403 -5.15 -0.07 0.75
N THR A 404 -5.74 -0.70 -0.27
CA THR A 404 -6.60 -0.01 -1.24
C THR A 404 -7.85 0.56 -0.60
N ALA A 405 -8.58 -0.26 0.17
CA ALA A 405 -9.78 0.17 0.88
C ALA A 405 -9.45 1.15 1.99
N ASN A 406 -8.36 0.91 2.71
CA ASN A 406 -7.84 1.77 3.74
C ASN A 406 -7.58 3.19 3.20
N TYR A 407 -6.86 3.30 2.09
CA TYR A 407 -6.63 4.59 1.45
C TYR A 407 -7.93 5.29 1.03
N CYS A 408 -8.92 4.57 0.48
CA CYS A 408 -10.22 5.16 0.15
C CYS A 408 -10.92 5.78 1.36
N ILE A 409 -10.92 5.07 2.48
CA ILE A 409 -11.53 5.55 3.73
C ILE A 409 -10.83 6.82 4.18
N MET A 410 -9.51 6.81 4.22
CA MET A 410 -8.71 7.94 4.71
C MET A 410 -8.72 9.14 3.75
N ALA A 411 -8.74 8.90 2.44
CA ALA A 411 -8.87 9.96 1.45
C ALA A 411 -10.21 10.70 1.58
N ALA A 412 -11.27 9.98 1.95
CA ALA A 412 -12.60 10.58 2.14
C ALA A 412 -12.77 11.24 3.52
N THR A 413 -12.03 10.80 4.55
CA THR A 413 -12.22 11.26 5.94
C THR A 413 -11.09 12.16 6.43
N CYS A 414 -9.86 11.68 6.32
CA CYS A 414 -8.68 12.28 6.95
C CYS A 414 -7.96 13.30 6.04
N ALA A 415 -7.89 13.05 4.74
CA ALA A 415 -7.22 13.97 3.83
C ALA A 415 -7.89 15.36 3.78
N PRO A 416 -9.23 15.50 3.76
CA PRO A 416 -9.87 16.81 3.82
C PRO A 416 -9.54 17.62 5.08
N ILE A 417 -9.27 16.96 6.20
CA ILE A 417 -8.89 17.61 7.45
C ILE A 417 -7.56 18.36 7.28
N LEU A 418 -6.58 17.69 6.68
CA LEU A 418 -5.26 18.28 6.47
C LEU A 418 -5.26 19.38 5.40
N MET A 419 -6.19 19.31 4.45
CA MET A 419 -6.35 20.31 3.39
C MET A 419 -7.12 21.56 3.85
N ASP A 420 -7.66 21.56 5.07
CA ASP A 420 -8.36 22.74 5.59
C ASP A 420 -7.40 23.96 5.62
N PRO A 421 -7.85 25.15 5.18
CA PRO A 421 -7.02 26.35 5.16
C PRO A 421 -6.41 26.72 6.52
N SER A 422 -7.05 26.35 7.62
CA SER A 422 -6.52 26.58 8.97
C SER A 422 -5.32 25.70 9.33
N ILE A 423 -5.18 24.55 8.67
CA ILE A 423 -4.05 23.60 8.84
C ILE A 423 -3.00 23.84 7.76
N GLY A 424 -3.42 24.07 6.50
CA GLY A 424 -2.57 24.54 5.42
C GLY A 424 -1.69 23.47 4.74
N VAL A 425 -2.01 22.17 4.86
CA VAL A 425 -1.28 21.11 4.15
C VAL A 425 -1.71 21.08 2.68
N THR A 426 -0.75 21.03 1.77
CA THR A 426 -1.05 20.91 0.34
C THR A 426 -1.79 19.63 0.01
N LYS A 427 -2.66 19.65 -1.01
CA LYS A 427 -3.47 18.49 -1.43
C LYS A 427 -2.65 17.22 -1.59
N MET A 428 -1.53 17.31 -2.30
CA MET A 428 -0.68 16.15 -2.54
C MET A 428 -0.04 15.62 -1.25
N ALA A 429 0.47 16.50 -0.41
CA ALA A 429 1.05 16.12 0.89
C ALA A 429 0.00 15.47 1.80
N ALA A 430 -1.24 15.98 1.83
CA ALA A 430 -2.32 15.40 2.61
C ALA A 430 -2.65 13.97 2.15
N HIS A 431 -2.77 13.73 0.84
CA HIS A 431 -3.03 12.41 0.28
C HIS A 431 -1.87 11.43 0.49
N PHE A 432 -0.62 11.86 0.33
CA PHE A 432 0.53 11.02 0.67
C PHE A 432 0.62 10.75 2.17
N PHE A 433 0.29 11.72 3.02
CA PHE A 433 0.29 11.56 4.47
C PHE A 433 -0.65 10.43 4.91
N VAL A 434 -1.89 10.49 4.48
CA VAL A 434 -2.87 9.47 4.84
C VAL A 434 -2.53 8.10 4.22
N PHE A 435 -1.94 8.08 3.03
CA PHE A 435 -1.48 6.86 2.39
C PHE A 435 -0.34 6.20 3.17
N TYR A 436 0.67 6.96 3.60
CA TYR A 436 1.77 6.45 4.41
C TYR A 436 1.29 5.84 5.73
N PHE A 437 0.42 6.53 6.47
CA PHE A 437 -0.12 5.99 7.72
C PHE A 437 -1.10 4.85 7.50
N GLY A 438 -1.71 4.79 6.33
CA GLY A 438 -2.49 3.64 5.90
C GLY A 438 -1.66 2.37 5.75
N ILE A 439 -0.53 2.44 5.06
CA ILE A 439 0.34 1.27 4.87
C ILE A 439 1.10 0.87 6.15
N VAL A 440 1.44 1.84 7.00
CA VAL A 440 2.12 1.57 8.29
C VAL A 440 1.25 0.72 9.22
N ALA A 441 -0.07 0.78 9.09
CA ALA A 441 -0.98 -0.08 9.84
C ALA A 441 -0.71 -1.59 9.59
N ASP A 442 -0.19 -1.97 8.41
CA ASP A 442 0.17 -3.35 8.08
C ASP A 442 1.36 -3.92 8.88
N ILE A 443 2.14 -3.06 9.53
CA ILE A 443 3.29 -3.43 10.37
C ILE A 443 3.15 -3.01 11.83
N THR A 444 2.08 -2.28 12.17
CA THR A 444 1.88 -1.75 13.51
C THR A 444 0.93 -2.66 14.32
N PRO A 445 1.37 -3.19 15.48
CA PRO A 445 0.47 -3.93 16.38
C PRO A 445 -0.75 -3.10 16.80
N PRO A 446 -1.91 -3.73 17.06
CA PRO A 446 -2.10 -5.16 17.30
C PRO A 446 -2.42 -6.00 16.05
N VAL A 447 -2.64 -5.43 14.87
CA VAL A 447 -3.10 -6.20 13.70
C VAL A 447 -1.96 -6.58 12.75
N ALA A 448 -1.06 -5.69 12.41
CA ALA A 448 0.24 -5.89 11.77
C ALA A 448 0.34 -7.04 10.73
N LEU A 449 -0.55 -7.09 9.72
CA LEU A 449 -0.73 -8.23 8.82
C LEU A 449 0.57 -8.70 8.13
N ALA A 450 1.38 -7.76 7.63
CA ALA A 450 2.65 -8.08 6.98
C ALA A 450 3.68 -8.64 7.98
N ALA A 451 3.72 -8.08 9.21
CA ALA A 451 4.59 -8.57 10.26
C ALA A 451 4.19 -9.98 10.73
N TYR A 452 2.90 -10.28 10.75
CA TYR A 452 2.41 -11.62 11.09
C TYR A 452 2.74 -12.65 10.01
N ALA A 453 2.64 -12.27 8.73
CA ALA A 453 3.11 -13.10 7.64
C ALA A 453 4.62 -13.39 7.75
N GLY A 454 5.43 -12.36 8.02
CA GLY A 454 6.87 -12.51 8.25
C GLY A 454 7.18 -13.38 9.48
N SER A 455 6.42 -13.24 10.57
CA SER A 455 6.58 -14.05 11.78
C SER A 455 6.28 -15.53 11.56
N ALA A 456 5.28 -15.83 10.74
CA ALA A 456 4.91 -17.21 10.39
C ALA A 456 6.06 -17.91 9.62
N ILE A 457 6.65 -17.22 8.64
CA ILE A 457 7.81 -17.74 7.89
C ILE A 457 9.04 -17.87 8.80
N ALA A 458 9.27 -16.87 9.65
CA ALA A 458 10.38 -16.87 10.61
C ALA A 458 10.22 -17.91 11.73
N LYS A 459 8.99 -18.41 11.97
CA LYS A 459 8.59 -19.20 13.14
C LYS A 459 8.89 -18.44 14.43
N ALA A 460 8.42 -17.21 14.51
CA ALA A 460 8.70 -16.24 15.56
C ALA A 460 7.41 -15.73 16.19
N ASP A 461 7.55 -15.04 17.34
CA ASP A 461 6.42 -14.38 18.01
C ASP A 461 5.85 -13.23 17.14
N PRO A 462 4.56 -13.25 16.80
CA PRO A 462 3.95 -12.24 15.94
C PRO A 462 4.01 -10.82 16.52
N MET A 463 3.72 -10.66 17.81
CA MET A 463 3.72 -9.35 18.46
C MET A 463 5.10 -8.74 18.53
N LYS A 464 6.12 -9.53 18.90
CA LYS A 464 7.52 -9.08 18.92
C LYS A 464 8.01 -8.73 17.51
N THR A 465 7.59 -9.49 16.50
CA THR A 465 7.88 -9.21 15.10
C THR A 465 7.24 -7.89 14.67
N GLY A 466 6.00 -7.64 15.03
CA GLY A 466 5.29 -6.37 14.76
C GLY A 466 5.98 -5.16 15.42
N PHE A 467 6.32 -5.24 16.70
CA PHE A 467 7.05 -4.15 17.38
C PHE A 467 8.43 -3.89 16.76
N ASN A 468 9.16 -4.94 16.37
CA ASN A 468 10.42 -4.77 15.64
C ASN A 468 10.22 -4.16 14.26
N ALA A 469 9.15 -4.54 13.53
CA ALA A 469 8.84 -3.98 12.21
C ALA A 469 8.49 -2.49 12.31
N THR A 470 7.65 -2.09 13.26
CA THR A 470 7.34 -0.68 13.55
C THR A 470 8.59 0.12 13.86
N LYS A 471 9.48 -0.43 14.68
CA LYS A 471 10.75 0.20 15.05
C LYS A 471 11.70 0.36 13.85
N LEU A 472 11.79 -0.65 12.99
CA LEU A 472 12.60 -0.60 11.77
C LEU A 472 12.05 0.42 10.76
N ALA A 473 10.74 0.51 10.65
CA ALA A 473 10.04 1.42 9.74
C ALA A 473 9.84 2.83 10.31
N ILE A 474 10.64 3.27 11.28
CA ILE A 474 10.47 4.58 11.91
C ILE A 474 10.51 5.73 10.89
N ALA A 475 11.24 5.57 9.80
CA ALA A 475 11.24 6.53 8.70
C ALA A 475 9.84 6.75 8.10
N ALA A 476 8.97 5.72 8.09
CA ALA A 476 7.60 5.85 7.61
C ALA A 476 6.73 6.75 8.49
N PHE A 477 7.09 6.91 9.77
CA PHE A 477 6.42 7.84 10.67
C PHE A 477 6.96 9.27 10.55
N ILE A 478 8.22 9.42 10.13
CA ILE A 478 8.92 10.70 10.05
C ILE A 478 8.73 11.37 8.70
N VAL A 479 8.91 10.64 7.61
CA VAL A 479 8.85 11.16 6.24
C VAL A 479 7.54 11.90 5.92
N PRO A 480 6.35 11.42 6.36
CA PRO A 480 5.11 12.15 6.16
C PRO A 480 5.07 13.54 6.78
N TYR A 481 5.65 13.70 7.96
CA TYR A 481 5.75 15.03 8.57
C TYR A 481 6.68 15.95 7.78
N ILE A 482 7.80 15.42 7.24
CA ILE A 482 8.73 16.23 6.45
C ILE A 482 8.02 16.80 5.23
N PHE A 483 7.33 15.99 4.43
CA PHE A 483 6.67 16.52 3.23
C PHE A 483 5.36 17.27 3.53
N ALA A 484 4.75 17.09 4.70
CA ALA A 484 3.64 17.94 5.14
C ALA A 484 4.12 19.36 5.46
N PHE A 485 5.27 19.49 6.12
CA PHE A 485 5.90 20.78 6.40
C PHE A 485 6.65 21.37 5.20
N SER A 486 7.25 20.52 4.38
CA SER A 486 8.09 20.91 3.24
C SER A 486 7.61 20.19 1.96
N PRO A 487 6.54 20.69 1.31
CA PRO A 487 5.96 20.05 0.11
C PRO A 487 6.91 19.99 -1.08
N GLN A 488 8.01 20.75 -1.05
CA GLN A 488 9.10 20.69 -2.03
C GLN A 488 9.75 19.29 -2.11
N MET A 489 9.66 18.49 -1.03
CA MET A 489 10.07 17.09 -1.04
C MET A 489 9.23 16.23 -2.01
N LEU A 490 7.99 16.65 -2.28
CA LEU A 490 7.10 16.07 -3.27
C LEU A 490 7.17 16.80 -4.62
N PHE A 491 8.20 17.61 -4.85
CA PHE A 491 8.33 18.45 -6.04
C PHE A 491 7.14 19.40 -6.25
N VAL A 492 6.53 19.86 -5.16
CA VAL A 492 5.48 20.89 -5.16
C VAL A 492 6.13 22.22 -4.76
N ASP A 493 5.85 23.28 -5.51
CA ASP A 493 6.34 24.65 -5.28
C ASP A 493 7.88 24.73 -5.11
N VAL A 494 8.62 24.00 -5.95
CA VAL A 494 10.09 23.97 -5.92
C VAL A 494 10.65 25.24 -6.55
N THR A 495 11.41 26.03 -5.77
CA THR A 495 12.11 27.23 -6.24
C THR A 495 13.50 26.93 -6.82
N GLY A 496 14.10 25.77 -6.48
CA GLY A 496 15.40 25.36 -6.98
C GLY A 496 15.83 23.97 -6.49
N ALA A 497 16.70 23.33 -7.27
CA ALA A 497 17.22 22.00 -6.92
C ALA A 497 17.97 21.97 -5.58
N PHE A 498 18.62 23.08 -5.20
CA PHE A 498 19.37 23.19 -3.96
C PHE A 498 18.46 22.98 -2.73
N GLN A 499 17.23 23.53 -2.76
CA GLN A 499 16.26 23.38 -1.68
C GLN A 499 15.88 21.90 -1.46
N VAL A 500 15.63 21.15 -2.53
CA VAL A 500 15.32 19.71 -2.45
C VAL A 500 16.50 18.93 -1.87
N VAL A 501 17.72 19.23 -2.32
CA VAL A 501 18.95 18.59 -1.81
C VAL A 501 19.14 18.88 -0.33
N GLN A 502 18.91 20.11 0.12
CA GLN A 502 19.02 20.49 1.53
C GLN A 502 17.99 19.72 2.39
N ILE A 503 16.73 19.63 1.94
CA ILE A 503 15.67 18.86 2.61
C ILE A 503 16.07 17.37 2.72
N CYS A 504 16.61 16.79 1.64
CA CYS A 504 17.04 15.39 1.64
C CYS A 504 18.19 15.12 2.62
N ILE A 505 19.20 15.98 2.65
CA ILE A 505 20.35 15.83 3.56
C ILE A 505 19.86 15.93 5.00
N SER A 506 19.06 16.93 5.32
CA SER A 506 18.52 17.11 6.67
C SER A 506 17.63 15.94 7.09
N ALA A 507 16.76 15.45 6.19
CA ALA A 507 15.93 14.28 6.42
C ALA A 507 16.77 13.02 6.67
N LEU A 508 17.81 12.78 5.88
CA LEU A 508 18.72 11.63 6.04
C LEU A 508 19.46 11.69 7.38
N LEU A 509 19.97 12.85 7.76
CA LEU A 509 20.65 13.05 9.04
C LEU A 509 19.68 12.87 10.22
N GLY A 510 18.46 13.39 10.10
CA GLY A 510 17.41 13.22 11.09
C GLY A 510 17.01 11.75 11.28
N ILE A 511 16.74 11.05 10.16
CA ILE A 511 16.41 9.61 10.16
C ILE A 511 17.57 8.79 10.75
N PHE A 512 18.82 9.10 10.37
CA PHE A 512 20.00 8.44 10.93
C PHE A 512 20.10 8.61 12.45
N GLY A 513 19.91 9.84 12.96
CA GLY A 513 19.92 10.13 14.39
C GLY A 513 18.87 9.35 15.16
N VAL A 514 17.61 9.33 14.66
CA VAL A 514 16.52 8.59 15.29
C VAL A 514 16.73 7.07 15.19
N ALA A 515 17.19 6.55 14.06
CA ALA A 515 17.48 5.12 13.90
C ALA A 515 18.59 4.66 14.85
N ALA A 516 19.66 5.44 15.01
CA ALA A 516 20.75 5.16 15.95
C ALA A 516 20.27 5.20 17.42
N ALA A 517 19.44 6.19 17.76
CA ALA A 517 18.83 6.29 19.09
C ALA A 517 17.95 5.08 19.43
N LEU A 518 17.11 4.65 18.49
CA LEU A 518 16.24 3.48 18.65
C LEU A 518 17.02 2.17 18.73
N ASN A 519 18.08 2.03 17.93
CA ASN A 519 18.95 0.85 17.96
C ASN A 519 19.80 0.80 19.24
N GLY A 520 20.14 1.97 19.81
CA GLY A 520 20.99 2.11 21.00
C GLY A 520 22.45 1.78 20.74
N PHE A 521 22.87 1.82 19.45
CA PHE A 521 24.22 1.49 19.01
C PHE A 521 24.62 2.33 17.79
N LEU A 522 25.88 2.80 17.78
CA LEU A 522 26.49 3.45 16.61
C LEU A 522 27.85 2.82 16.34
N TYR A 523 28.89 3.21 17.07
CA TYR A 523 30.22 2.57 17.14
C TYR A 523 30.38 1.81 18.45
N ARG A 524 29.63 2.23 19.47
CA ARG A 524 29.57 1.65 20.84
C ARG A 524 28.10 1.70 21.30
N PRO A 525 27.75 0.95 22.35
CA PRO A 525 26.45 1.10 23.00
C PRO A 525 26.26 2.56 23.45
N ILE A 526 25.09 3.13 23.10
CA ILE A 526 24.76 4.53 23.38
C ILE A 526 24.05 4.61 24.75
N PRO A 527 24.57 5.38 25.72
CA PRO A 527 23.88 5.62 26.99
C PRO A 527 22.49 6.22 26.81
N ALA A 528 21.56 5.95 27.75
CA ALA A 528 20.15 6.35 27.62
C ALA A 528 19.96 7.86 27.38
N LEU A 529 20.71 8.71 28.09
CA LEU A 529 20.66 10.17 27.93
C LEU A 529 21.04 10.62 26.51
N LEU A 530 22.12 10.06 25.96
CA LEU A 530 22.55 10.37 24.59
C LEU A 530 21.58 9.83 23.55
N ARG A 531 20.91 8.72 23.81
CA ARG A 531 19.83 8.21 22.93
C ARG A 531 18.68 9.21 22.82
N VAL A 532 18.26 9.76 23.97
CA VAL A 532 17.22 10.81 24.00
C VAL A 532 17.70 12.05 23.25
N ALA A 533 18.91 12.51 23.50
CA ALA A 533 19.50 13.67 22.82
C ALA A 533 19.60 13.45 21.30
N MET A 534 20.00 12.24 20.84
CA MET A 534 20.04 11.90 19.41
C MET A 534 18.66 11.81 18.78
N ALA A 535 17.66 11.28 19.51
CA ALA A 535 16.28 11.26 19.02
C ALA A 535 15.71 12.68 18.88
N VAL A 536 15.88 13.53 19.92
CA VAL A 536 15.42 14.92 19.90
C VAL A 536 16.17 15.74 18.86
N GLY A 537 17.49 15.60 18.77
CA GLY A 537 18.29 16.27 17.73
C GLY A 537 17.92 15.83 16.32
N GLY A 538 17.67 14.53 16.11
CA GLY A 538 17.20 13.99 14.83
C GLY A 538 15.84 14.53 14.43
N LEU A 539 14.89 14.58 15.36
CA LEU A 539 13.58 15.20 15.13
C LEU A 539 13.71 16.73 14.94
N GLY A 540 14.58 17.38 15.72
CA GLY A 540 14.86 18.82 15.58
C GLY A 540 15.41 19.18 14.20
N MET A 541 16.30 18.37 13.62
CA MET A 541 16.79 18.58 12.25
C MET A 541 15.69 18.51 11.19
N ILE A 542 14.65 17.73 11.44
CA ILE A 542 13.49 17.62 10.57
C ILE A 542 12.60 18.86 10.72
N CYS A 543 12.41 19.37 11.95
CA CYS A 543 11.61 20.56 12.22
C CYS A 543 12.30 21.87 11.80
N LEU A 544 13.65 21.93 11.83
CA LEU A 544 14.40 23.13 11.41
C LEU A 544 14.23 23.47 9.93
N LEU A 545 13.78 22.54 9.10
CA LEU A 545 13.40 22.80 7.70
C LEU A 545 12.17 23.74 7.59
N TYR A 546 11.33 23.79 8.64
CA TYR A 546 10.17 24.67 8.70
C TYR A 546 10.51 26.13 9.02
N THR A 547 11.65 26.38 9.67
CA THR A 547 12.06 27.73 10.10
C THR A 547 12.90 28.50 9.08
N SER A 548 13.18 27.90 7.92
CA SER A 548 13.79 28.63 6.80
C SER A 548 12.76 29.62 6.25
N PRO A 549 13.00 30.95 6.31
CA PRO A 549 12.02 31.92 5.84
C PRO A 549 11.68 31.68 4.39
N SER A 550 10.40 31.47 4.12
CA SER A 550 9.86 31.52 2.76
C SER A 550 10.13 32.93 2.22
N PRO A 551 10.55 33.12 0.95
CA PRO A 551 10.74 34.44 0.36
C PRO A 551 9.43 35.24 0.18
N ARG A 552 8.39 34.94 0.93
CA ARG A 552 7.06 35.57 0.87
C ARG A 552 6.68 36.36 2.14
N ASP A 553 7.60 36.52 3.11
CA ASP A 553 7.42 37.43 4.24
C ASP A 553 8.18 38.73 4.02
#